data_0fdedb0d18939a98a382e78b2a092aa7
#
_entry.id   0fdedb0d18939a98a382e78b2a092aa7
#
_cell.length_a   1.000
_cell.length_b   1.000
_cell.length_c   1.000
_cell.angle_alpha   90.00
_cell.angle_beta   90.00
_cell.angle_gamma   90.00
#
_symmetry.space_group_name_H-M   'P 1'
#
loop_
_entity.id
_entity.type
_entity.pdbx_description
1 polymer ?
#
loop_
_entity_poly.entity_id
_entity_poly.type
_entity_poly.pdbx_seq_one_letter_code
_entity_poly.pdbx_strand_id
1 'polypeptide(L)'
;MRIALTGTPGTGKSTVAALLPCRILDINALVKGGLNLGTDPERGCLEADMEGLERRLDELDGIGDLDNTDRVDASDITVIEGHISHYFTDSAIVFRLNPKELKKRLQARGYSEKKVRENLEAEALDAILIEAVEFCDRVDEIDTTGLSPAEVADLVVGVIQGKIRLPPGQVSWLEDFVDSGWAEG
;
A
#
# COMPACT_ATOMS: atom_id res chain seq x y z
N MET A 1 -6.55 -16.42 -1.42
CA MET A 1 -5.58 -15.64 -2.26
C MET A 1 -5.23 -14.34 -1.55
N ARG A 2 -3.93 -13.95 -1.54
CA ARG A 2 -3.47 -12.67 -0.96
C ARG A 2 -3.29 -11.61 -2.03
N ILE A 3 -3.64 -10.36 -1.70
CA ILE A 3 -3.37 -9.19 -2.54
C ILE A 3 -2.81 -8.07 -1.65
N ALA A 4 -1.70 -7.47 -2.05
CA ALA A 4 -1.16 -6.31 -1.36
C ALA A 4 -1.95 -5.04 -1.72
N LEU A 5 -2.30 -4.25 -0.72
CA LEU A 5 -2.74 -2.88 -0.87
C LEU A 5 -1.61 -1.97 -0.37
N THR A 6 -0.76 -1.51 -1.28
CA THR A 6 0.48 -0.82 -0.99
C THR A 6 0.49 0.62 -1.52
N GLY A 7 1.57 1.34 -1.31
CA GLY A 7 1.76 2.76 -1.71
C GLY A 7 2.30 3.60 -0.57
N THR A 8 2.74 4.81 -0.88
CA THR A 8 3.33 5.76 0.06
C THR A 8 2.43 6.02 1.28
N PRO A 9 2.98 6.19 2.49
CA PRO A 9 2.21 6.64 3.65
C PRO A 9 1.40 7.90 3.35
N GLY A 10 0.08 7.88 3.63
CA GLY A 10 -0.80 9.04 3.35
C GLY A 10 -1.69 8.92 2.11
N THR A 11 -1.47 7.92 1.24
CA THR A 11 -2.26 7.72 0.01
C THR A 11 -3.70 7.22 0.24
N GLY A 12 -4.06 6.83 1.47
CA GLY A 12 -5.45 6.48 1.81
C GLY A 12 -5.72 4.99 1.99
N LYS A 13 -4.71 4.13 1.93
CA LYS A 13 -4.85 2.66 2.03
C LYS A 13 -5.75 2.17 3.15
N SER A 14 -5.46 2.55 4.41
CA SER A 14 -6.22 2.08 5.58
C SER A 14 -7.69 2.56 5.56
N THR A 15 -7.94 3.76 5.02
CA THR A 15 -9.30 4.29 4.87
C THR A 15 -10.10 3.49 3.87
N VAL A 16 -9.51 3.14 2.74
CA VAL A 16 -10.13 2.33 1.69
C VAL A 16 -10.26 0.88 2.15
N ALA A 17 -9.22 0.31 2.77
CA ALA A 17 -9.25 -1.06 3.28
C ALA A 17 -10.44 -1.31 4.21
N ALA A 18 -10.79 -0.33 5.05
CA ALA A 18 -11.94 -0.42 5.95
C ALA A 18 -13.31 -0.48 5.23
N LEU A 19 -13.36 -0.19 3.93
CA LEU A 19 -14.59 -0.24 3.10
C LEU A 19 -14.67 -1.52 2.26
N LEU A 20 -13.58 -2.31 2.19
CA LEU A 20 -13.55 -3.49 1.35
C LEU A 20 -14.32 -4.66 1.97
N PRO A 21 -15.07 -5.43 1.17
CA PRO A 21 -15.84 -6.59 1.64
C PRO A 21 -14.99 -7.86 1.74
N CYS A 22 -13.76 -7.75 2.23
CA CYS A 22 -12.81 -8.85 2.32
C CYS A 22 -12.03 -8.80 3.65
N ARG A 23 -11.27 -9.85 3.93
CA ARG A 23 -10.41 -9.90 5.11
C ARG A 23 -9.26 -8.92 4.94
N ILE A 24 -9.01 -8.08 5.95
CA ILE A 24 -7.91 -7.12 5.96
C ILE A 24 -6.89 -7.51 7.03
N LEU A 25 -5.61 -7.55 6.64
CA LEU A 25 -4.47 -7.69 7.54
C LEU A 25 -3.61 -6.43 7.45
N ASP A 26 -3.50 -5.70 8.56
CA ASP A 26 -2.69 -4.48 8.66
C ASP A 26 -1.27 -4.83 9.11
N ILE A 27 -0.30 -4.73 8.18
CA ILE A 27 1.13 -4.96 8.46
C ILE A 27 1.64 -4.01 9.56
N ASN A 28 1.22 -2.75 9.55
CA ASN A 28 1.70 -1.79 10.56
C ASN A 28 1.20 -2.15 11.95
N ALA A 29 0.00 -2.72 12.07
CA ALA A 29 -0.52 -3.23 13.33
C ALA A 29 0.29 -4.45 13.82
N LEU A 30 0.66 -5.36 12.92
CA LEU A 30 1.50 -6.52 13.23
C LEU A 30 2.91 -6.09 13.69
N VAL A 31 3.54 -5.15 12.98
CA VAL A 31 4.85 -4.58 13.34
C VAL A 31 4.80 -3.92 14.73
N LYS A 32 3.80 -3.08 14.98
CA LYS A 32 3.60 -2.45 16.31
C LYS A 32 3.25 -3.47 17.40
N GLY A 33 2.63 -4.57 17.03
CA GLY A 33 2.25 -5.67 17.93
C GLY A 33 3.40 -6.58 18.34
N GLY A 34 4.64 -6.31 17.86
CA GLY A 34 5.84 -7.04 18.27
C GLY A 34 6.61 -7.71 17.13
N LEU A 35 6.10 -7.70 15.89
CA LEU A 35 6.85 -8.20 14.74
C LEU A 35 7.81 -7.14 14.18
N ASN A 36 8.75 -6.73 15.04
CA ASN A 36 9.77 -5.73 14.72
C ASN A 36 11.11 -6.07 15.39
N LEU A 37 12.20 -5.59 14.81
CA LEU A 37 13.56 -5.75 15.28
C LEU A 37 14.02 -4.61 16.22
N GLY A 38 13.11 -3.70 16.53
CA GLY A 38 13.39 -2.51 17.36
C GLY A 38 13.18 -1.22 16.60
N THR A 39 13.61 -0.11 17.19
CA THR A 39 13.52 1.22 16.58
C THR A 39 14.82 1.57 15.87
N ASP A 40 14.74 1.89 14.60
CA ASP A 40 15.85 2.47 13.84
C ASP A 40 16.22 3.82 14.46
N PRO A 41 17.45 3.99 14.98
CA PRO A 41 17.87 5.21 15.66
C PRO A 41 17.99 6.43 14.74
N GLU A 42 18.19 6.22 13.43
CA GLU A 42 18.33 7.31 12.46
C GLU A 42 16.98 7.79 11.94
N ARG A 43 16.05 6.86 11.71
CA ARG A 43 14.72 7.14 11.14
C ARG A 43 13.64 7.30 12.21
N GLY A 44 13.87 6.83 13.44
CA GLY A 44 12.89 6.88 14.54
C GLY A 44 11.62 6.07 14.28
N CYS A 45 11.69 5.06 13.39
CA CYS A 45 10.58 4.16 13.08
C CYS A 45 10.93 2.72 13.49
N LEU A 46 9.90 1.88 13.68
CA LEU A 46 10.11 0.46 13.91
C LEU A 46 10.63 -0.21 12.64
N GLU A 47 11.67 -1.01 12.77
CA GLU A 47 12.19 -1.88 11.73
C GLU A 47 11.36 -3.17 11.70
N ALA A 48 10.76 -3.50 10.56
CA ALA A 48 9.90 -4.68 10.44
C ALA A 48 10.71 -5.98 10.48
N ASP A 49 10.25 -6.96 11.25
CA ASP A 49 10.74 -8.34 11.17
C ASP A 49 10.07 -9.04 9.99
N MET A 50 10.71 -9.01 8.83
CA MET A 50 10.17 -9.54 7.59
C MET A 50 9.89 -11.04 7.66
N GLU A 51 10.80 -11.84 8.26
CA GLU A 51 10.62 -13.28 8.43
C GLU A 51 9.49 -13.60 9.42
N GLY A 52 9.41 -12.85 10.50
CA GLY A 52 8.34 -12.98 11.48
C GLY A 52 6.97 -12.61 10.90
N LEU A 53 6.91 -11.58 10.06
CA LEU A 53 5.70 -11.20 9.33
C LEU A 53 5.26 -12.29 8.35
N GLU A 54 6.15 -12.82 7.54
CA GLU A 54 5.85 -13.88 6.58
C GLU A 54 5.26 -15.10 7.28
N ARG A 55 5.94 -15.62 8.31
CA ARG A 55 5.44 -16.74 9.11
C ARG A 55 4.06 -16.45 9.71
N ARG A 56 3.86 -15.24 10.23
CA ARG A 56 2.57 -14.86 10.83
C ARG A 56 1.45 -14.79 9.81
N LEU A 57 1.74 -14.28 8.63
CA LEU A 57 0.77 -14.23 7.52
C LEU A 57 0.39 -15.66 7.06
N ASP A 58 1.35 -16.58 6.98
CA ASP A 58 1.11 -17.99 6.63
C ASP A 58 0.25 -18.70 7.68
N GLU A 59 0.52 -18.48 8.95
CA GLU A 59 -0.32 -19.01 10.04
C GLU A 59 -1.78 -18.51 9.93
N LEU A 60 -1.94 -17.24 9.57
CA LEU A 60 -3.27 -16.61 9.46
C LEU A 60 -4.05 -17.11 8.25
N ASP A 61 -3.39 -17.48 7.14
CA ASP A 61 -4.05 -18.07 5.97
C ASP A 61 -4.46 -19.53 6.20
N GLY A 62 -3.68 -20.28 6.98
CA GLY A 62 -4.00 -21.69 7.32
C GLY A 62 -5.27 -21.86 8.17
N ILE A 63 -5.89 -20.76 8.62
CA ILE A 63 -7.13 -20.77 9.41
C ILE A 63 -8.39 -20.66 8.52
N GLY A 64 -8.23 -20.40 7.21
CA GLY A 64 -9.33 -20.36 6.25
C GLY A 64 -9.46 -21.68 5.49
N ASP A 65 -10.50 -22.50 5.78
CA ASP A 65 -10.83 -23.69 4.99
C ASP A 65 -11.12 -23.26 3.54
N LEU A 66 -10.26 -23.74 2.64
CA LEU A 66 -10.46 -23.61 1.19
C LEU A 66 -11.52 -24.65 0.76
N ASP A 67 -12.77 -24.26 0.79
CA ASP A 67 -13.80 -24.99 0.06
C ASP A 67 -13.67 -24.65 -1.44
N ASN A 68 -13.34 -25.67 -2.22
CA ASN A 68 -12.85 -25.61 -3.58
C ASN A 68 -14.02 -25.32 -4.55
N THR A 69 -14.42 -24.05 -4.72
CA THR A 69 -15.36 -23.64 -5.73
C THR A 69 -14.73 -22.66 -6.72
N ASP A 70 -14.91 -22.91 -8.02
CA ASP A 70 -14.34 -22.17 -9.16
C ASP A 70 -14.76 -20.66 -9.27
N ARG A 71 -15.31 -20.10 -8.21
CA ARG A 71 -15.63 -18.67 -8.09
C ARG A 71 -14.90 -18.10 -6.90
N VAL A 72 -13.89 -17.27 -7.17
CA VAL A 72 -13.25 -16.45 -6.14
C VAL A 72 -14.28 -15.41 -5.69
N ASP A 73 -14.93 -15.66 -4.55
CA ASP A 73 -15.74 -14.64 -3.90
C ASP A 73 -14.81 -13.66 -3.18
N ALA A 74 -15.20 -12.41 -3.05
CA ALA A 74 -14.39 -11.40 -2.33
C ALA A 74 -14.08 -11.83 -0.88
N SER A 75 -14.90 -12.71 -0.29
CA SER A 75 -14.68 -13.31 1.03
C SER A 75 -13.46 -14.24 1.10
N ASP A 76 -13.02 -14.81 -0.05
CA ASP A 76 -11.88 -15.75 -0.12
C ASP A 76 -10.54 -15.03 -0.28
N ILE A 77 -10.58 -13.70 -0.35
CA ILE A 77 -9.43 -12.84 -0.57
C ILE A 77 -9.01 -12.18 0.74
N THR A 78 -7.72 -12.27 1.03
CA THR A 78 -7.09 -11.51 2.11
C THR A 78 -6.32 -10.34 1.49
N VAL A 79 -6.72 -9.12 1.83
CA VAL A 79 -5.95 -7.92 1.50
C VAL A 79 -4.96 -7.63 2.60
N ILE A 80 -3.68 -7.57 2.27
CA ILE A 80 -2.61 -7.18 3.18
C ILE A 80 -2.33 -5.68 2.97
N GLU A 81 -2.66 -4.87 3.96
CA GLU A 81 -2.50 -3.42 3.91
C GLU A 81 -1.19 -2.98 4.55
N GLY A 82 -0.41 -2.15 3.86
CA GLY A 82 0.82 -1.57 4.38
C GLY A 82 1.77 -1.15 3.26
N HIS A 83 2.71 -0.26 3.55
CA HIS A 83 3.67 0.23 2.55
C HIS A 83 4.71 -0.81 2.11
N ILE A 84 4.86 -1.92 2.85
CA ILE A 84 5.74 -3.05 2.53
C ILE A 84 4.95 -4.32 2.21
N SER A 85 3.63 -4.25 2.03
CA SER A 85 2.79 -5.45 1.86
C SER A 85 3.08 -6.21 0.56
N HIS A 86 3.60 -5.55 -0.47
CA HIS A 86 3.97 -6.15 -1.75
C HIS A 86 5.10 -7.19 -1.65
N TYR A 87 5.89 -7.20 -0.57
CA TYR A 87 6.91 -8.23 -0.34
C TYR A 87 6.33 -9.60 0.08
N PHE A 88 5.03 -9.66 0.39
CA PHE A 88 4.37 -10.87 0.92
C PHE A 88 3.29 -11.43 -0.01
N THR A 89 3.24 -10.98 -1.27
CA THR A 89 2.17 -11.34 -2.21
C THR A 89 2.66 -11.35 -3.65
N ASP A 90 2.05 -12.17 -4.50
CA ASP A 90 2.31 -12.18 -5.94
C ASP A 90 1.49 -11.13 -6.71
N SER A 91 0.56 -10.46 -6.03
CA SER A 91 -0.32 -9.45 -6.64
C SER A 91 -0.42 -8.21 -5.77
N ALA A 92 -0.26 -7.03 -6.36
CA ALA A 92 -0.32 -5.75 -5.66
C ALA A 92 -1.24 -4.75 -6.34
N ILE A 93 -1.92 -3.95 -5.51
CA ILE A 93 -2.60 -2.72 -5.91
C ILE A 93 -1.85 -1.57 -5.26
N VAL A 94 -1.23 -0.71 -6.08
CA VAL A 94 -0.41 0.41 -5.62
C VAL A 94 -1.23 1.69 -5.67
N PHE A 95 -1.42 2.33 -4.53
CA PHE A 95 -2.07 3.64 -4.46
C PHE A 95 -1.09 4.76 -4.72
N ARG A 96 -1.46 5.62 -5.65
CA ARG A 96 -0.75 6.85 -5.99
C ARG A 96 -1.55 8.06 -5.53
N LEU A 97 -0.85 9.15 -5.22
CA LEU A 97 -1.50 10.40 -4.82
C LEU A 97 -0.64 11.60 -5.22
N ASN A 98 -1.27 12.60 -5.83
CA ASN A 98 -0.56 13.84 -6.18
C ASN A 98 0.24 14.39 -4.99
N PRO A 99 1.55 14.69 -5.14
CA PRO A 99 2.42 15.14 -4.06
C PRO A 99 1.92 16.39 -3.31
N LYS A 100 1.21 17.29 -3.97
CA LYS A 100 0.63 18.48 -3.32
C LYS A 100 -0.45 18.10 -2.31
N GLU A 101 -1.25 17.09 -2.63
CA GLU A 101 -2.28 16.56 -1.74
C GLU A 101 -1.68 15.69 -0.65
N LEU A 102 -0.71 14.84 -1.00
CA LEU A 102 0.04 14.02 -0.07
C LEU A 102 0.70 14.86 1.02
N LYS A 103 1.37 15.97 0.64
CA LYS A 103 1.98 16.92 1.59
C LYS A 103 0.98 17.39 2.66
N LYS A 104 -0.20 17.85 2.22
CA LYS A 104 -1.25 18.33 3.13
C LYS A 104 -1.68 17.25 4.12
N ARG A 105 -1.87 16.01 3.63
CA ARG A 105 -2.28 14.87 4.46
C ARG A 105 -1.20 14.49 5.49
N LEU A 106 0.07 14.46 5.09
CA LEU A 106 1.18 14.14 5.98
C LEU A 106 1.39 15.22 7.05
N GLN A 107 1.33 16.50 6.68
CA GLN A 107 1.40 17.62 7.62
C GLN A 107 0.26 17.57 8.64
N ALA A 108 -0.98 17.31 8.19
CA ALA A 108 -2.13 17.17 9.08
C ALA A 108 -2.00 16.01 10.07
N ARG A 109 -1.19 14.98 9.73
CA ARG A 109 -0.84 13.85 10.62
C ARG A 109 0.32 14.16 11.57
N GLY A 110 0.91 15.35 11.53
CA GLY A 110 2.00 15.78 12.40
C GLY A 110 3.36 15.18 12.02
N TYR A 111 3.56 14.75 10.77
CA TYR A 111 4.88 14.31 10.31
C TYR A 111 5.86 15.49 10.31
N SER A 112 7.12 15.24 10.72
CA SER A 112 8.20 16.22 10.61
C SER A 112 8.43 16.61 9.13
N GLU A 113 8.95 17.80 8.89
CA GLU A 113 9.25 18.27 7.53
C GLU A 113 10.18 17.31 6.78
N LYS A 114 11.21 16.79 7.46
CA LYS A 114 12.10 15.77 6.89
C LYS A 114 11.29 14.54 6.41
N LYS A 115 10.42 14.00 7.26
CA LYS A 115 9.62 12.82 6.91
C LYS A 115 8.57 13.08 5.84
N VAL A 116 8.00 14.29 5.80
CA VAL A 116 7.13 14.73 4.71
C VAL A 116 7.89 14.71 3.39
N ARG A 117 9.08 15.32 3.35
CA ARG A 117 9.92 15.38 2.14
C ARG A 117 10.32 13.99 1.65
N GLU A 118 10.81 13.11 2.53
CA GLU A 118 11.15 11.72 2.18
C GLU A 118 9.98 10.98 1.52
N ASN A 119 8.76 11.15 2.03
CA ASN A 119 7.59 10.52 1.45
C ASN A 119 7.16 11.15 0.12
N LEU A 120 7.29 12.48 -0.04
CA LEU A 120 7.01 13.15 -1.32
C LEU A 120 7.99 12.73 -2.41
N GLU A 121 9.26 12.60 -2.06
CA GLU A 121 10.31 12.11 -2.96
C GLU A 121 10.05 10.66 -3.37
N ALA A 122 9.75 9.78 -2.42
CA ALA A 122 9.40 8.39 -2.69
C ALA A 122 8.18 8.25 -3.62
N GLU A 123 7.15 9.10 -3.42
CA GLU A 123 5.95 9.12 -4.27
C GLU A 123 6.26 9.63 -5.68
N ALA A 124 7.03 10.71 -5.79
CA ALA A 124 7.39 11.31 -7.07
C ALA A 124 8.33 10.42 -7.93
N LEU A 125 9.19 9.65 -7.27
CA LEU A 125 10.11 8.71 -7.90
C LEU A 125 9.52 7.30 -8.10
N ASP A 126 8.23 7.12 -7.88
CA ASP A 126 7.53 5.85 -8.04
C ASP A 126 8.13 4.69 -7.21
N ALA A 127 8.81 4.99 -6.09
CA ALA A 127 9.63 4.02 -5.37
C ALA A 127 8.87 2.73 -5.02
N ILE A 128 7.69 2.83 -4.40
CA ILE A 128 6.88 1.66 -4.04
C ILE A 128 6.28 0.97 -5.28
N LEU A 129 5.97 1.72 -6.34
CA LEU A 129 5.49 1.14 -7.59
C LEU A 129 6.57 0.29 -8.25
N ILE A 130 7.81 0.81 -8.30
CA ILE A 130 8.97 0.09 -8.86
C ILE A 130 9.23 -1.19 -8.06
N GLU A 131 9.26 -1.11 -6.73
CA GLU A 131 9.41 -2.28 -5.87
C GLU A 131 8.28 -3.29 -6.10
N ALA A 132 7.01 -2.85 -6.15
CA ALA A 132 5.90 -3.74 -6.40
C ALA A 132 6.00 -4.45 -7.76
N VAL A 133 6.44 -3.76 -8.81
CA VAL A 133 6.66 -4.36 -10.14
C VAL A 133 7.82 -5.36 -10.14
N GLU A 134 8.83 -5.15 -9.30
CA GLU A 134 9.96 -6.07 -9.17
C GLU A 134 9.60 -7.35 -8.41
N PHE A 135 8.75 -7.26 -7.38
CA PHE A 135 8.45 -8.37 -6.48
C PHE A 135 7.15 -9.11 -6.78
N CYS A 136 6.19 -8.49 -7.49
CA CYS A 136 4.90 -9.09 -7.78
C CYS A 136 4.72 -9.43 -9.26
N ASP A 137 4.09 -10.58 -9.53
CA ASP A 137 3.73 -11.02 -10.89
C ASP A 137 2.65 -10.15 -11.52
N ARG A 138 1.80 -9.57 -10.68
CA ARG A 138 0.69 -8.72 -11.11
C ARG A 138 0.64 -7.44 -10.28
N VAL A 139 0.70 -6.30 -10.96
CA VAL A 139 0.54 -4.98 -10.35
C VAL A 139 -0.57 -4.21 -11.04
N ASP A 140 -1.45 -3.60 -10.27
CA ASP A 140 -2.41 -2.60 -10.72
C ASP A 140 -2.14 -1.28 -9.97
N GLU A 141 -2.20 -0.13 -10.68
CA GLU A 141 -1.90 1.21 -10.16
C GLU A 141 -3.17 2.05 -10.10
N ILE A 142 -3.49 2.63 -8.95
CA ILE A 142 -4.67 3.48 -8.76
C ILE A 142 -4.25 4.89 -8.32
N ASP A 143 -4.50 5.89 -9.17
CA ASP A 143 -4.43 7.29 -8.76
C ASP A 143 -5.65 7.63 -7.90
N THR A 144 -5.42 7.94 -6.64
CA THR A 144 -6.45 8.29 -5.66
C THR A 144 -6.72 9.80 -5.58
N THR A 145 -6.05 10.59 -6.42
CA THR A 145 -6.16 12.06 -6.42
C THR A 145 -7.57 12.50 -6.77
N GLY A 146 -8.19 13.29 -5.90
CA GLY A 146 -9.53 13.83 -6.11
C GLY A 146 -10.67 12.81 -5.97
N LEU A 147 -10.38 11.54 -5.75
CA LEU A 147 -11.39 10.52 -5.54
C LEU A 147 -11.79 10.40 -4.06
N SER A 148 -13.06 10.10 -3.82
CA SER A 148 -13.53 9.72 -2.50
C SER A 148 -13.07 8.31 -2.13
N PRO A 149 -12.96 7.97 -0.83
CA PRO A 149 -12.63 6.61 -0.42
C PRO A 149 -13.56 5.53 -0.96
N ALA A 150 -14.84 5.84 -1.17
CA ALA A 150 -15.82 4.90 -1.74
C ALA A 150 -15.53 4.62 -3.22
N GLU A 151 -15.25 5.65 -4.01
CA GLU A 151 -14.88 5.47 -5.43
C GLU A 151 -13.60 4.66 -5.58
N VAL A 152 -12.60 4.90 -4.73
CA VAL A 152 -11.37 4.09 -4.73
C VAL A 152 -11.65 2.65 -4.31
N ALA A 153 -12.51 2.42 -3.31
CA ALA A 153 -12.90 1.07 -2.90
C ALA A 153 -13.60 0.31 -4.03
N ASP A 154 -14.46 0.96 -4.81
CA ASP A 154 -15.12 0.35 -5.98
C ASP A 154 -14.10 -0.06 -7.05
N LEU A 155 -13.07 0.78 -7.31
CA LEU A 155 -11.97 0.43 -8.22
C LEU A 155 -11.19 -0.78 -7.70
N VAL A 156 -10.83 -0.80 -6.41
CA VAL A 156 -10.13 -1.93 -5.78
C VAL A 156 -10.94 -3.22 -5.92
N VAL A 157 -12.24 -3.19 -5.62
CA VAL A 157 -13.12 -4.34 -5.78
C VAL A 157 -13.18 -4.79 -7.24
N GLY A 158 -13.26 -3.86 -8.19
CA GLY A 158 -13.22 -4.17 -9.61
C GLY A 158 -11.94 -4.87 -10.06
N VAL A 159 -10.78 -4.42 -9.54
CA VAL A 159 -9.47 -5.04 -9.80
C VAL A 159 -9.39 -6.44 -9.17
N ILE A 160 -9.81 -6.58 -7.91
CA ILE A 160 -9.85 -7.85 -7.17
C ILE A 160 -10.69 -8.89 -7.92
N GLN A 161 -11.85 -8.49 -8.43
CA GLN A 161 -12.76 -9.35 -9.18
C GLN A 161 -12.32 -9.60 -10.62
N GLY A 162 -11.19 -9.04 -11.05
CA GLY A 162 -10.70 -9.17 -12.43
C GLY A 162 -11.55 -8.45 -13.49
N LYS A 163 -12.49 -7.58 -13.07
CA LYS A 163 -13.35 -6.79 -13.98
C LYS A 163 -12.63 -5.57 -14.55
N ILE A 164 -11.62 -5.07 -13.83
CA ILE A 164 -10.84 -3.90 -14.21
C ILE A 164 -9.36 -4.27 -14.15
N ARG A 165 -8.59 -3.72 -15.09
CA ARG A 165 -7.13 -3.77 -15.11
C ARG A 165 -6.61 -2.33 -15.21
N LEU A 166 -5.71 -1.99 -14.30
CA LEU A 166 -5.09 -0.67 -14.21
C LEU A 166 -3.56 -0.87 -14.20
N PRO A 167 -2.95 -1.15 -15.36
CA PRO A 167 -1.53 -1.50 -15.44
C PRO A 167 -0.65 -0.35 -14.91
N PRO A 168 0.52 -0.66 -14.34
CA PRO A 168 1.43 0.34 -13.78
C PRO A 168 2.02 1.25 -14.86
N GLY A 169 2.50 2.44 -14.44
CA GLY A 169 3.16 3.42 -15.32
C GLY A 169 2.22 4.39 -16.01
N GLN A 170 0.99 4.54 -15.51
CA GLN A 170 0.03 5.53 -16.02
C GLN A 170 0.09 6.86 -15.26
N VAL A 171 0.68 6.87 -14.08
CA VAL A 171 0.78 8.05 -13.20
C VAL A 171 2.24 8.47 -13.08
N SER A 172 2.55 9.75 -13.27
CA SER A 172 3.88 10.31 -13.05
C SER A 172 3.76 11.65 -12.34
N TRP A 173 4.49 11.79 -11.25
CA TRP A 173 4.53 13.03 -10.46
C TRP A 173 5.89 13.73 -10.50
N LEU A 174 6.84 13.24 -11.30
CA LEU A 174 8.21 13.75 -11.33
C LEU A 174 8.27 15.22 -11.73
N GLU A 175 7.55 15.63 -12.76
CA GLU A 175 7.48 17.03 -13.21
C GLU A 175 6.87 17.92 -12.12
N ASP A 176 5.75 17.51 -11.53
CA ASP A 176 5.09 18.25 -10.43
C ASP A 176 6.03 18.42 -9.22
N PHE A 177 6.86 17.41 -8.94
CA PHE A 177 7.81 17.43 -7.84
C PHE A 177 8.97 18.42 -8.10
N VAL A 178 9.54 18.40 -9.29
CA VAL A 178 10.63 19.30 -9.70
C VAL A 178 10.15 20.75 -9.74
N ASP A 179 9.01 21.02 -10.37
CA ASP A 179 8.45 22.37 -10.52
C ASP A 179 8.03 23.00 -9.18
N SER A 180 7.77 22.18 -8.18
CA SER A 180 7.40 22.64 -6.83
C SER A 180 8.58 23.17 -6.02
N GLY A 181 9.83 23.02 -6.48
CA GLY A 181 11.05 23.39 -5.76
C GLY A 181 11.36 22.47 -4.57
N TRP A 182 10.66 21.35 -4.40
CA TRP A 182 10.89 20.41 -3.29
C TRP A 182 12.17 19.60 -3.48
N ALA A 183 12.72 19.56 -4.69
CA ALA A 183 14.00 18.92 -5.00
C ALA A 183 15.22 19.71 -4.53
N GLU A 184 15.07 21.00 -4.22
CA GLU A 184 16.20 21.94 -3.96
C GLU A 184 16.44 22.22 -2.45
N GLY A 185 16.03 21.39 -1.52
CA GLY A 185 16.17 21.65 -0.09
C GLY A 185 17.05 20.67 0.68
#